data_225d7452639714b3c9a639119c213e48
#
_entry.id   225d7452639714b3c9a639119c213e48
#
_cell.length_a   1.000
_cell.length_b   1.000
_cell.length_c   1.000
_cell.angle_alpha   90.00
_cell.angle_beta   90.00
_cell.angle_gamma   90.00
#
_symmetry.space_group_name_H-M   'P 1'
#
loop_
_entity.id
_entity.type
_entity.pdbx_description
1 polymer ?
#
loop_
_entity_poly.entity_id
_entity_poly.type
_entity_poly.pdbx_seq_one_letter_code
_entity_poly.pdbx_strand_id
1 'polypeptide(L)'
;MKKNILTLILSLVCCCITTTQAAKPWDNGRLKVSDNHRYLIHANGTPFFWLGNTSWLMPERLTRDEIEFYLTKEHEAGYNVEQIQVLNAIPTFNIYGMQANDESFDMQKFSRKDQYGYWEHLDYIVDFAASQGIYIAMDCIWGSQINKMTPEKAAKYGRFLGERYKDKPNIIWMIGGDILGDKGTPSWDALARAIRKADPDHVMTFHPRGRTTSARWFADREWMDFHMFQSGHRRYGQRNGDGDYTIKDNTEEDNWRYVDLTWEGNEVKPVIDGEPSYEDIPQGLHDFSAPRWMDYDVRRSAYWAVFSGCFGHTYGHNSIMQFMKPGLLGSFGAEKPWWDAMKDPGFAQMKYLKWLILAFPFEERIADQSVIAGQNGERYDRNIATRGNDYLLVYNYSGKPMQLDLTKISGQKKNVWVMNPSDGSLKYLGEYDSKVTEFANDGAYLRGSDRVFIAVDAQKNYLEKTATVLTPKE
;
A
#
# COMPACT_ATOMS: atom_id res chain seq x y z
N MET A 1 -15.11 2.44 -83.35
CA MET A 1 -15.66 2.60 -81.96
C MET A 1 -15.05 1.51 -81.06
N LYS A 2 -14.04 1.84 -80.27
CA LYS A 2 -13.43 0.92 -79.30
C LYS A 2 -13.87 1.39 -77.89
N LYS A 3 -14.61 0.54 -77.21
CA LYS A 3 -15.03 0.78 -75.83
C LYS A 3 -13.88 0.34 -74.91
N ASN A 4 -13.30 1.26 -74.15
CA ASN A 4 -12.37 0.96 -73.09
C ASN A 4 -13.17 0.63 -71.81
N ILE A 5 -13.03 -0.57 -71.31
CA ILE A 5 -13.52 -1.01 -69.98
C ILE A 5 -12.42 -0.73 -68.95
N LEU A 6 -12.68 0.22 -68.06
CA LEU A 6 -11.81 0.56 -66.93
C LEU A 6 -12.17 -0.35 -65.77
N THR A 7 -11.32 -1.31 -65.48
CA THR A 7 -11.49 -2.21 -64.31
C THR A 7 -10.92 -1.52 -63.07
N LEU A 8 -11.79 -1.15 -62.15
CA LEU A 8 -11.42 -0.57 -60.85
C LEU A 8 -11.10 -1.70 -59.87
N ILE A 9 -9.80 -1.87 -59.53
CA ILE A 9 -9.36 -2.81 -58.49
C ILE A 9 -9.47 -2.08 -57.17
N LEU A 10 -10.44 -2.47 -56.33
CA LEU A 10 -10.62 -1.99 -54.96
C LEU A 10 -9.70 -2.82 -54.07
N SER A 11 -8.53 -2.28 -53.70
CA SER A 11 -7.65 -2.91 -52.69
C SER A 11 -8.21 -2.69 -51.30
N LEU A 12 -8.77 -3.74 -50.71
CA LEU A 12 -9.18 -3.75 -49.30
C LEU A 12 -7.91 -3.80 -48.42
N VAL A 13 -7.49 -2.64 -47.94
CA VAL A 13 -6.45 -2.60 -46.88
C VAL A 13 -7.12 -2.99 -45.58
N CYS A 14 -6.95 -4.26 -45.21
CA CYS A 14 -7.34 -4.75 -43.86
C CYS A 14 -6.35 -4.18 -42.85
N CYS A 15 -6.68 -3.01 -42.24
CA CYS A 15 -5.97 -2.53 -41.06
C CYS A 15 -6.25 -3.48 -39.91
N CYS A 16 -5.35 -4.43 -39.66
CA CYS A 16 -5.29 -5.13 -38.42
C CYS A 16 -4.95 -4.12 -37.31
N ILE A 17 -5.98 -3.60 -36.64
CA ILE A 17 -5.79 -2.87 -35.39
C ILE A 17 -5.33 -3.92 -34.37
N THR A 18 -4.02 -4.10 -34.24
CA THR A 18 -3.45 -4.80 -33.10
C THR A 18 -3.67 -3.88 -31.90
N THR A 19 -4.71 -4.14 -31.12
CA THR A 19 -4.83 -3.58 -29.77
C THR A 19 -3.64 -4.11 -28.98
N THR A 20 -2.59 -3.31 -28.83
CA THR A 20 -1.52 -3.61 -27.88
C THR A 20 -2.16 -3.60 -26.50
N GLN A 21 -2.37 -4.76 -25.93
CA GLN A 21 -2.79 -4.89 -24.54
C GLN A 21 -1.75 -4.17 -23.67
N ALA A 22 -2.21 -3.29 -22.78
CA ALA A 22 -1.30 -2.58 -21.87
C ALA A 22 -0.48 -3.61 -21.07
N ALA A 23 0.84 -3.38 -20.98
CA ALA A 23 1.73 -4.26 -20.26
C ALA A 23 1.27 -4.41 -18.79
N LYS A 24 1.27 -5.63 -18.29
CA LYS A 24 0.92 -5.92 -16.89
C LYS A 24 2.16 -5.86 -16.00
N PRO A 25 2.02 -5.53 -14.71
CA PRO A 25 3.19 -5.45 -13.82
C PRO A 25 4.08 -6.70 -13.84
N TRP A 26 3.50 -7.89 -13.86
CA TRP A 26 4.22 -9.18 -13.90
C TRP A 26 4.88 -9.53 -15.22
N ASP A 27 4.68 -8.75 -16.29
CA ASP A 27 5.49 -8.84 -17.51
C ASP A 27 6.95 -8.47 -17.22
N ASN A 28 7.19 -7.74 -16.12
CA ASN A 28 8.50 -7.45 -15.55
C ASN A 28 9.06 -8.57 -14.66
N GLY A 29 8.36 -9.70 -14.59
CA GLY A 29 8.67 -10.82 -13.73
C GLY A 29 8.06 -10.70 -12.33
N ARG A 30 8.23 -11.75 -11.51
CA ARG A 30 7.70 -11.80 -10.14
C ARG A 30 8.37 -10.77 -9.25
N LEU A 31 7.69 -10.41 -8.14
CA LEU A 31 8.25 -9.55 -7.11
C LEU A 31 9.36 -10.29 -6.36
N LYS A 32 10.41 -9.58 -6.02
CA LYS A 32 11.52 -10.05 -5.17
C LYS A 32 12.02 -8.91 -4.29
N VAL A 33 12.77 -9.26 -3.26
CA VAL A 33 13.52 -8.30 -2.45
C VAL A 33 14.68 -7.75 -3.29
N SER A 34 14.90 -6.42 -3.23
CA SER A 34 16.03 -5.74 -3.88
C SER A 34 17.37 -6.15 -3.24
N ASP A 35 18.48 -5.97 -3.97
CA ASP A 35 19.81 -6.36 -3.50
C ASP A 35 20.25 -5.59 -2.24
N ASN A 36 19.74 -4.37 -2.04
CA ASN A 36 19.99 -3.59 -0.85
C ASN A 36 19.05 -3.92 0.34
N HIS A 37 18.16 -4.91 0.18
CA HIS A 37 17.20 -5.40 1.19
C HIS A 37 16.18 -4.37 1.70
N ARG A 38 15.98 -3.24 0.98
CA ARG A 38 15.09 -2.15 1.44
C ARG A 38 13.78 -2.07 0.70
N TYR A 39 13.70 -2.66 -0.48
CA TYR A 39 12.56 -2.50 -1.38
C TYR A 39 12.10 -3.83 -1.97
N LEU A 40 10.89 -3.85 -2.48
CA LEU A 40 10.46 -4.85 -3.45
C LEU A 40 10.67 -4.30 -4.86
N ILE A 41 11.14 -5.17 -5.75
CA ILE A 41 11.32 -4.89 -7.17
C ILE A 41 10.81 -6.08 -7.98
N HIS A 42 10.57 -5.87 -9.26
CA HIS A 42 10.33 -6.97 -10.19
C HIS A 42 11.65 -7.72 -10.54
N ALA A 43 11.52 -8.94 -11.02
CA ALA A 43 12.69 -9.78 -11.34
C ALA A 43 13.65 -9.13 -12.34
N ASN A 44 13.15 -8.30 -13.26
CA ASN A 44 13.96 -7.54 -14.24
C ASN A 44 14.57 -6.25 -13.67
N GLY A 45 14.37 -5.93 -12.38
CA GLY A 45 14.87 -4.71 -11.73
C GLY A 45 13.92 -3.51 -11.80
N THR A 46 12.75 -3.64 -12.43
CA THR A 46 11.77 -2.54 -12.42
C THR A 46 11.26 -2.28 -10.99
N PRO A 47 11.26 -1.01 -10.53
CA PRO A 47 10.76 -0.66 -9.20
C PRO A 47 9.32 -1.09 -8.96
N PHE A 48 9.04 -1.55 -7.74
CA PHE A 48 7.68 -1.80 -7.28
C PHE A 48 7.36 -0.91 -6.10
N PHE A 49 6.54 0.11 -6.33
CA PHE A 49 5.95 0.90 -5.25
C PHE A 49 4.58 0.32 -4.92
N TRP A 50 4.44 -0.24 -3.72
CA TRP A 50 3.14 -0.68 -3.22
C TRP A 50 2.26 0.54 -2.96
N LEU A 51 1.24 0.74 -3.77
CA LEU A 51 0.12 1.62 -3.44
C LEU A 51 -1.10 0.73 -3.23
N GLY A 52 -1.35 0.39 -1.97
CA GLY A 52 -2.42 -0.52 -1.58
C GLY A 52 -3.65 0.18 -1.06
N ASN A 53 -4.80 -0.52 -1.14
CA ASN A 53 -6.00 -0.19 -0.41
C ASN A 53 -6.43 -1.36 0.48
N THR A 54 -7.16 -1.03 1.54
CA THR A 54 -7.66 -2.02 2.50
C THR A 54 -9.11 -2.37 2.19
N SER A 55 -9.33 -3.60 1.75
CA SER A 55 -10.59 -4.13 1.25
C SER A 55 -10.96 -5.45 1.95
N TRP A 56 -10.85 -5.47 3.28
CA TRP A 56 -10.90 -6.69 4.10
C TRP A 56 -12.02 -7.64 3.72
N LEU A 57 -13.25 -7.14 3.61
CA LEU A 57 -14.44 -7.97 3.45
C LEU A 57 -14.89 -8.13 1.99
N MET A 58 -14.00 -7.92 1.01
CA MET A 58 -14.32 -8.01 -0.41
C MET A 58 -15.03 -9.34 -0.78
N PRO A 59 -14.52 -10.52 -0.42
CA PRO A 59 -15.19 -11.79 -0.78
C PRO A 59 -16.58 -11.97 -0.15
N GLU A 60 -16.79 -11.37 1.03
CA GLU A 60 -18.03 -11.53 1.80
C GLU A 60 -19.11 -10.52 1.41
N ARG A 61 -18.73 -9.38 0.85
CA ARG A 61 -19.60 -8.21 0.71
C ARG A 61 -19.87 -7.77 -0.72
N LEU A 62 -19.02 -8.11 -1.68
CA LEU A 62 -19.17 -7.67 -3.06
C LEU A 62 -19.66 -8.79 -3.98
N THR A 63 -20.65 -8.46 -4.82
CA THR A 63 -21.03 -9.25 -5.99
C THR A 63 -19.96 -9.11 -7.09
N ARG A 64 -20.05 -9.93 -8.14
CA ARG A 64 -19.12 -9.85 -9.28
C ARG A 64 -19.14 -8.47 -9.94
N ASP A 65 -20.33 -7.93 -10.20
CA ASP A 65 -20.44 -6.60 -10.83
C ASP A 65 -19.84 -5.48 -9.96
N GLU A 66 -20.02 -5.59 -8.63
CA GLU A 66 -19.42 -4.66 -7.68
C GLU A 66 -17.89 -4.80 -7.61
N ILE A 67 -17.35 -6.02 -7.70
CA ILE A 67 -15.90 -6.26 -7.78
C ILE A 67 -15.34 -5.64 -9.06
N GLU A 68 -15.99 -5.84 -10.21
CA GLU A 68 -15.56 -5.22 -11.47
C GLU A 68 -15.54 -3.71 -11.39
N PHE A 69 -16.61 -3.11 -10.86
CA PHE A 69 -16.68 -1.67 -10.66
C PHE A 69 -15.58 -1.17 -9.73
N TYR A 70 -15.44 -1.80 -8.55
CA TYR A 70 -14.50 -1.39 -7.51
C TYR A 70 -13.05 -1.46 -8.02
N LEU A 71 -12.60 -2.62 -8.49
CA LEU A 71 -11.22 -2.82 -8.95
C LEU A 71 -10.87 -1.99 -10.19
N THR A 72 -11.86 -1.68 -11.06
CA THR A 72 -11.64 -0.75 -12.17
C THR A 72 -11.36 0.66 -11.64
N LYS A 73 -12.11 1.12 -10.62
CA LYS A 73 -11.88 2.42 -10.00
C LYS A 73 -10.57 2.49 -9.22
N GLU A 74 -10.17 1.42 -8.56
CA GLU A 74 -8.86 1.29 -7.92
C GLU A 74 -7.72 1.46 -8.93
N HIS A 75 -7.80 0.75 -10.06
CA HIS A 75 -6.84 0.91 -11.16
C HIS A 75 -6.79 2.35 -11.68
N GLU A 76 -7.94 2.98 -11.95
CA GLU A 76 -8.04 4.37 -12.41
C GLU A 76 -7.43 5.37 -11.40
N ALA A 77 -7.56 5.10 -10.11
CA ALA A 77 -6.97 5.90 -9.03
C ALA A 77 -5.47 5.61 -8.80
N GLY A 78 -4.89 4.62 -9.48
CA GLY A 78 -3.46 4.29 -9.45
C GLY A 78 -3.05 3.25 -8.41
N TYR A 79 -4.01 2.63 -7.72
CA TYR A 79 -3.76 1.52 -6.80
C TYR A 79 -3.28 0.29 -7.56
N ASN A 80 -2.40 -0.48 -6.95
CA ASN A 80 -1.84 -1.70 -7.54
C ASN A 80 -1.78 -2.88 -6.57
N VAL A 81 -2.31 -2.72 -5.35
CA VAL A 81 -2.46 -3.80 -4.36
C VAL A 81 -3.78 -3.68 -3.63
N GLU A 82 -4.49 -4.78 -3.45
CA GLU A 82 -5.66 -4.89 -2.58
C GLU A 82 -5.40 -5.85 -1.43
N GLN A 83 -5.58 -5.39 -0.19
CA GLN A 83 -5.53 -6.25 0.99
C GLN A 83 -6.92 -6.82 1.27
N ILE A 84 -7.06 -8.14 1.23
CA ILE A 84 -8.32 -8.82 1.49
C ILE A 84 -8.17 -9.91 2.55
N GLN A 85 -9.21 -10.16 3.32
CA GLN A 85 -9.30 -11.33 4.20
C GLN A 85 -9.84 -12.53 3.41
N VAL A 86 -9.08 -13.63 3.38
CA VAL A 86 -9.54 -14.87 2.78
C VAL A 86 -10.53 -15.59 3.70
N LEU A 87 -10.24 -15.69 4.99
CA LEU A 87 -11.14 -16.22 6.00
C LEU A 87 -11.29 -15.26 7.18
N ASN A 88 -12.36 -14.50 7.20
CA ASN A 88 -12.66 -13.58 8.31
C ASN A 88 -13.18 -14.34 9.56
N ALA A 89 -13.86 -15.45 9.36
CA ALA A 89 -14.46 -16.26 10.42
C ALA A 89 -14.37 -17.77 10.13
N ILE A 90 -14.82 -18.59 11.06
CA ILE A 90 -15.01 -20.01 10.89
C ILE A 90 -16.40 -20.37 11.44
N PRO A 91 -17.38 -20.67 10.58
CA PRO A 91 -17.33 -20.63 9.11
C PRO A 91 -17.35 -19.20 8.51
N THR A 92 -16.81 -19.05 7.30
CA THR A 92 -16.91 -17.85 6.46
C THR A 92 -17.83 -18.14 5.26
N PHE A 93 -18.55 -17.12 4.80
CA PHE A 93 -19.45 -17.18 3.65
C PHE A 93 -19.18 -16.01 2.70
N ASN A 94 -19.31 -16.25 1.40
CA ASN A 94 -19.29 -15.14 0.43
C ASN A 94 -20.65 -14.43 0.35
N ILE A 95 -20.73 -13.36 -0.45
CA ILE A 95 -21.96 -12.58 -0.65
C ILE A 95 -23.14 -13.41 -1.14
N TYR A 96 -22.91 -14.56 -1.77
CA TYR A 96 -23.94 -15.46 -2.28
C TYR A 96 -24.33 -16.55 -1.27
N GLY A 97 -23.83 -16.46 -0.02
CA GLY A 97 -24.12 -17.43 1.05
C GLY A 97 -23.38 -18.76 0.91
N MET A 98 -22.36 -18.83 0.04
CA MET A 98 -21.55 -20.03 -0.15
C MET A 98 -20.45 -20.11 0.89
N GLN A 99 -20.37 -21.24 1.59
CA GLN A 99 -19.44 -21.48 2.67
C GLN A 99 -18.03 -21.79 2.17
N ALA A 100 -17.01 -21.21 2.83
CA ALA A 100 -15.59 -21.40 2.51
C ALA A 100 -14.97 -22.58 3.25
N ASN A 101 -15.35 -22.77 4.53
CA ASN A 101 -14.64 -23.61 5.49
C ASN A 101 -15.53 -24.07 6.62
N ASP A 102 -15.05 -25.05 7.35
CA ASP A 102 -15.52 -25.45 8.69
C ASP A 102 -14.32 -25.66 9.63
N GLU A 103 -14.58 -26.08 10.86
CA GLU A 103 -13.52 -26.36 11.83
C GLU A 103 -12.61 -27.54 11.46
N SER A 104 -12.94 -28.33 10.45
CA SER A 104 -12.03 -29.38 9.93
C SER A 104 -10.88 -28.85 9.09
N PHE A 105 -10.98 -27.61 8.62
CA PHE A 105 -10.05 -27.02 7.64
C PHE A 105 -9.83 -27.89 6.41
N ASP A 106 -10.88 -28.59 5.98
CA ASP A 106 -10.92 -29.35 4.74
C ASP A 106 -11.58 -28.53 3.62
N MET A 107 -10.80 -27.62 3.03
CA MET A 107 -11.31 -26.70 2.02
C MET A 107 -11.78 -27.38 0.74
N GLN A 108 -11.31 -28.62 0.47
CA GLN A 108 -11.76 -29.41 -0.68
C GLN A 108 -13.26 -29.72 -0.65
N LYS A 109 -13.87 -29.77 0.55
CA LYS A 109 -15.32 -29.96 0.70
C LYS A 109 -16.13 -28.78 0.14
N PHE A 110 -15.54 -27.59 0.11
CA PHE A 110 -16.17 -26.32 -0.24
C PHE A 110 -15.72 -25.80 -1.60
N SER A 111 -14.75 -26.44 -2.24
CA SER A 111 -14.24 -26.10 -3.57
C SER A 111 -14.74 -27.12 -4.58
N ARG A 112 -15.86 -26.83 -5.23
CA ARG A 112 -16.50 -27.70 -6.20
C ARG A 112 -16.39 -27.09 -7.60
N LYS A 113 -15.83 -27.85 -8.54
CA LYS A 113 -15.64 -27.39 -9.93
C LYS A 113 -16.96 -27.19 -10.71
N ASP A 114 -18.05 -27.77 -10.24
CA ASP A 114 -19.38 -27.75 -10.87
C ASP A 114 -20.31 -26.66 -10.32
N GLN A 115 -19.87 -25.93 -9.31
CA GLN A 115 -20.69 -24.90 -8.66
C GLN A 115 -19.85 -23.64 -8.41
N TYR A 116 -20.48 -22.47 -8.56
CA TYR A 116 -19.88 -21.20 -8.16
C TYR A 116 -19.97 -21.08 -6.64
N GLY A 117 -18.89 -21.50 -5.95
CA GLY A 117 -18.76 -21.50 -4.50
C GLY A 117 -17.97 -20.30 -3.98
N TYR A 118 -17.52 -20.41 -2.73
CA TYR A 118 -16.66 -19.40 -2.10
C TYR A 118 -15.32 -19.25 -2.82
N TRP A 119 -14.67 -20.38 -3.09
CA TRP A 119 -13.32 -20.40 -3.68
C TRP A 119 -13.33 -19.97 -5.14
N GLU A 120 -14.37 -20.27 -5.88
CA GLU A 120 -14.57 -19.80 -7.26
C GLU A 120 -14.86 -18.28 -7.30
N HIS A 121 -15.48 -17.74 -6.25
CA HIS A 121 -15.66 -16.31 -6.09
C HIS A 121 -14.34 -15.61 -5.78
N LEU A 122 -13.51 -16.21 -4.93
CA LEU A 122 -12.17 -15.68 -4.64
C LEU A 122 -11.26 -15.77 -5.88
N ASP A 123 -11.33 -16.87 -6.66
CA ASP A 123 -10.61 -16.96 -7.94
C ASP A 123 -11.01 -15.85 -8.89
N TYR A 124 -12.32 -15.54 -8.96
CA TYR A 124 -12.83 -14.46 -9.79
C TYR A 124 -12.24 -13.09 -9.37
N ILE A 125 -12.17 -12.80 -8.07
CA ILE A 125 -11.53 -11.59 -7.54
C ILE A 125 -10.08 -11.51 -8.01
N VAL A 126 -9.31 -12.60 -7.83
CA VAL A 126 -7.90 -12.68 -8.22
C VAL A 126 -7.72 -12.45 -9.72
N ASP A 127 -8.52 -13.12 -10.54
CA ASP A 127 -8.42 -13.05 -12.00
C ASP A 127 -8.84 -11.68 -12.54
N PHE A 128 -9.89 -11.08 -11.98
CA PHE A 128 -10.30 -9.74 -12.38
C PHE A 128 -9.27 -8.69 -11.94
N ALA A 129 -8.74 -8.78 -10.71
CA ALA A 129 -7.65 -7.92 -10.25
C ALA A 129 -6.42 -8.05 -11.16
N ALA A 130 -6.07 -9.28 -11.58
CA ALA A 130 -5.02 -9.50 -12.56
C ALA A 130 -5.30 -8.79 -13.89
N SER A 131 -6.54 -8.81 -14.37
CA SER A 131 -6.93 -8.09 -15.58
C SER A 131 -6.74 -6.57 -15.46
N GLN A 132 -6.80 -6.04 -14.25
CA GLN A 132 -6.58 -4.62 -13.95
C GLN A 132 -5.11 -4.30 -13.59
N GLY A 133 -4.21 -5.29 -13.50
CA GLY A 133 -2.81 -5.07 -13.10
C GLY A 133 -2.66 -4.87 -11.59
N ILE A 134 -3.59 -5.38 -10.79
CA ILE A 134 -3.64 -5.25 -9.34
C ILE A 134 -3.21 -6.56 -8.68
N TYR A 135 -2.30 -6.50 -7.71
CA TYR A 135 -1.96 -7.61 -6.82
C TYR A 135 -3.00 -7.77 -5.72
N ILE A 136 -3.25 -9.01 -5.34
CA ILE A 136 -4.07 -9.34 -4.16
C ILE A 136 -3.14 -9.77 -3.02
N ALA A 137 -3.08 -8.97 -1.98
CA ALA A 137 -2.44 -9.31 -0.72
C ALA A 137 -3.44 -10.07 0.15
N MET A 138 -3.29 -11.39 0.18
CA MET A 138 -4.20 -12.32 0.83
C MET A 138 -3.87 -12.48 2.32
N ASP A 139 -4.64 -11.85 3.20
CA ASP A 139 -4.66 -12.24 4.60
C ASP A 139 -5.37 -13.59 4.72
N CYS A 140 -4.56 -14.63 4.91
CA CYS A 140 -5.02 -16.03 4.80
C CYS A 140 -6.14 -16.37 5.77
N ILE A 141 -6.07 -15.87 7.00
CA ILE A 141 -7.09 -16.06 8.02
C ILE A 141 -6.97 -14.97 9.08
N TRP A 142 -8.08 -14.32 9.41
CA TRP A 142 -8.06 -13.26 10.41
C TRP A 142 -7.61 -13.74 11.79
N GLY A 143 -6.70 -13.02 12.40
CA GLY A 143 -5.98 -13.43 13.60
C GLY A 143 -6.84 -13.86 14.78
N SER A 144 -8.05 -13.31 14.92
CA SER A 144 -8.99 -13.73 15.98
C SER A 144 -9.39 -15.21 15.89
N GLN A 145 -9.21 -15.86 14.74
CA GLN A 145 -9.56 -17.27 14.51
C GLN A 145 -8.42 -18.24 14.84
N ILE A 146 -7.23 -17.75 15.20
CA ILE A 146 -6.03 -18.59 15.39
C ILE A 146 -6.22 -19.71 16.42
N ASN A 147 -6.99 -19.47 17.46
CA ASN A 147 -7.27 -20.46 18.50
C ASN A 147 -8.01 -21.72 18.01
N LYS A 148 -8.65 -21.64 16.84
CA LYS A 148 -9.34 -22.76 16.18
C LYS A 148 -8.43 -23.53 15.22
N MET A 149 -7.25 -23.02 14.95
CA MET A 149 -6.31 -23.54 13.96
C MET A 149 -5.08 -24.16 14.62
N THR A 150 -5.07 -25.50 14.74
CA THR A 150 -3.84 -26.21 15.17
C THR A 150 -2.78 -26.17 14.08
N PRO A 151 -1.49 -26.43 14.38
CA PRO A 151 -0.44 -26.48 13.36
C PRO A 151 -0.74 -27.45 12.20
N GLU A 152 -1.37 -28.59 12.48
CA GLU A 152 -1.74 -29.56 11.44
C GLU A 152 -2.84 -29.02 10.51
N LYS A 153 -3.86 -28.34 11.07
CA LYS A 153 -4.91 -27.67 10.30
C LYS A 153 -4.33 -26.53 9.48
N ALA A 154 -3.41 -25.76 10.09
CA ALA A 154 -2.71 -24.67 9.44
C ALA A 154 -1.88 -25.15 8.23
N ALA A 155 -1.12 -26.22 8.39
CA ALA A 155 -0.35 -26.81 7.32
C ALA A 155 -1.23 -27.37 6.19
N LYS A 156 -2.39 -27.98 6.52
CA LYS A 156 -3.36 -28.45 5.52
C LYS A 156 -3.94 -27.28 4.71
N TYR A 157 -4.34 -26.23 5.41
CA TYR A 157 -4.89 -25.01 4.79
C TYR A 157 -3.85 -24.28 3.94
N GLY A 158 -2.63 -24.10 4.46
CA GLY A 158 -1.54 -23.47 3.72
C GLY A 158 -1.18 -24.20 2.44
N ARG A 159 -1.16 -25.53 2.46
CA ARG A 159 -0.97 -26.34 1.24
C ARG A 159 -2.08 -26.08 0.23
N PHE A 160 -3.34 -26.09 0.65
CA PHE A 160 -4.47 -25.79 -0.22
C PHE A 160 -4.33 -24.42 -0.89
N LEU A 161 -4.02 -23.38 -0.13
CA LEU A 161 -3.84 -22.03 -0.66
C LEU A 161 -2.67 -21.96 -1.66
N GLY A 162 -1.49 -22.45 -1.28
CA GLY A 162 -0.31 -22.43 -2.14
C GLY A 162 -0.54 -23.20 -3.44
N GLU A 163 -1.12 -24.41 -3.39
CA GLU A 163 -1.42 -25.20 -4.59
C GLU A 163 -2.45 -24.52 -5.50
N ARG A 164 -3.42 -23.76 -4.92
CA ARG A 164 -4.46 -23.10 -5.71
C ARG A 164 -3.98 -21.83 -6.42
N TYR A 165 -3.08 -21.08 -5.78
CA TYR A 165 -2.72 -19.74 -6.26
C TYR A 165 -1.29 -19.58 -6.78
N LYS A 166 -0.40 -20.59 -6.67
CA LYS A 166 0.99 -20.51 -7.11
C LYS A 166 1.19 -20.07 -8.56
N ASP A 167 0.24 -20.38 -9.43
CA ASP A 167 0.32 -20.08 -10.87
C ASP A 167 -0.35 -18.72 -11.22
N LYS A 168 -1.00 -18.04 -10.24
CA LYS A 168 -1.55 -16.71 -10.43
C LYS A 168 -0.42 -15.68 -10.34
N PRO A 169 -0.35 -14.68 -11.23
CA PRO A 169 0.80 -13.77 -11.27
C PRO A 169 0.79 -12.68 -10.19
N ASN A 170 -0.35 -12.46 -9.54
CA ASN A 170 -0.68 -11.28 -8.76
C ASN A 170 -1.00 -11.57 -7.28
N ILE A 171 -0.32 -12.53 -6.68
CA ILE A 171 -0.52 -12.88 -5.27
C ILE A 171 0.63 -12.31 -4.41
N ILE A 172 0.26 -11.83 -3.23
CA ILE A 172 1.16 -11.55 -2.10
C ILE A 172 0.55 -12.23 -0.87
N TRP A 173 1.35 -13.03 -0.17
CA TRP A 173 0.85 -13.74 1.01
C TRP A 173 0.97 -12.88 2.26
N MET A 174 -0.12 -12.75 3.01
CA MET A 174 -0.15 -12.18 4.36
C MET A 174 -0.58 -13.22 5.36
N ILE A 175 0.21 -13.38 6.40
CA ILE A 175 -0.07 -14.23 7.56
C ILE A 175 -0.50 -13.31 8.70
N GLY A 176 -1.38 -13.72 9.59
CA GLY A 176 -1.74 -12.93 10.77
C GLY A 176 -3.13 -12.32 10.69
N GLY A 177 -3.21 -10.98 10.69
CA GLY A 177 -4.46 -10.20 10.70
C GLY A 177 -4.82 -9.66 12.09
N ASP A 178 -4.40 -8.43 12.40
CA ASP A 178 -4.65 -7.67 13.64
C ASP A 178 -4.43 -8.49 14.93
N ILE A 179 -3.35 -9.27 14.99
CA ILE A 179 -3.02 -10.15 16.12
C ILE A 179 -1.56 -9.98 16.57
N LEU A 180 -1.30 -10.17 17.86
CA LEU A 180 0.06 -10.32 18.36
C LEU A 180 0.66 -11.63 17.84
N GLY A 181 1.86 -11.61 17.27
CA GLY A 181 2.46 -12.77 16.61
C GLY A 181 2.78 -13.93 17.56
N ASP A 182 2.89 -13.67 18.89
CA ASP A 182 3.05 -14.71 19.91
C ASP A 182 1.75 -15.49 20.18
N LYS A 183 0.62 -15.01 19.73
CA LYS A 183 -0.65 -15.74 19.79
C LYS A 183 -0.71 -16.72 18.62
N GLY A 184 -0.41 -17.99 18.90
CA GLY A 184 -0.48 -19.07 17.92
C GLY A 184 0.72 -19.19 16.98
N THR A 185 1.92 -18.74 17.37
CA THR A 185 3.17 -18.84 16.58
C THR A 185 3.37 -20.20 15.90
N PRO A 186 3.17 -21.36 16.54
CA PRO A 186 3.33 -22.65 15.86
C PRO A 186 2.37 -22.84 14.66
N SER A 187 1.14 -22.33 14.77
CA SER A 187 0.17 -22.40 13.67
C SER A 187 0.50 -21.41 12.56
N TRP A 188 0.98 -20.19 12.88
CA TRP A 188 1.46 -19.24 11.90
C TRP A 188 2.65 -19.79 11.12
N ASP A 189 3.66 -20.33 11.81
CA ASP A 189 4.82 -20.96 11.15
C ASP A 189 4.40 -22.16 10.29
N ALA A 190 3.46 -22.99 10.73
CA ALA A 190 2.95 -24.13 9.95
C ALA A 190 2.21 -23.70 8.68
N LEU A 191 1.37 -22.65 8.78
CA LEU A 191 0.66 -22.06 7.65
C LEU A 191 1.65 -21.51 6.62
N ALA A 192 2.54 -20.61 7.05
CA ALA A 192 3.49 -19.94 6.19
C ALA A 192 4.44 -20.92 5.48
N ARG A 193 5.00 -21.89 6.22
CA ARG A 193 5.89 -22.93 5.66
C ARG A 193 5.16 -23.83 4.66
N ALA A 194 3.89 -24.15 4.90
CA ALA A 194 3.11 -24.98 3.98
C ALA A 194 2.79 -24.23 2.69
N ILE A 195 2.46 -22.92 2.77
CA ILE A 195 2.30 -22.06 1.59
C ILE A 195 3.64 -22.00 0.85
N ARG A 196 4.74 -21.62 1.50
CA ARG A 196 6.07 -21.49 0.89
C ARG A 196 6.53 -22.75 0.19
N LYS A 197 6.20 -23.94 0.75
CA LYS A 197 6.53 -25.23 0.14
C LYS A 197 5.76 -25.48 -1.16
N ALA A 198 4.51 -25.06 -1.24
CA ALA A 198 3.65 -25.24 -2.41
C ALA A 198 3.84 -24.12 -3.45
N ASP A 199 4.15 -22.93 -2.96
CA ASP A 199 4.36 -21.70 -3.72
C ASP A 199 5.65 -21.01 -3.25
N PRO A 200 6.80 -21.33 -3.86
CA PRO A 200 8.09 -20.76 -3.46
C PRO A 200 8.33 -19.33 -3.94
N ASP A 201 7.54 -18.86 -4.91
CA ASP A 201 7.89 -17.69 -5.71
C ASP A 201 7.22 -16.37 -5.25
N HIS A 202 6.03 -16.43 -4.65
CA HIS A 202 5.33 -15.23 -4.19
C HIS A 202 5.90 -14.73 -2.87
N VAL A 203 6.02 -13.41 -2.74
CA VAL A 203 6.50 -12.77 -1.51
C VAL A 203 5.48 -12.89 -0.38
N MET A 204 5.99 -12.95 0.86
CA MET A 204 5.19 -13.22 2.05
C MET A 204 5.57 -12.31 3.20
N THR A 205 4.57 -11.91 3.98
CA THR A 205 4.70 -11.10 5.19
C THR A 205 3.76 -11.56 6.30
N PHE A 206 3.82 -10.90 7.45
CA PHE A 206 2.89 -11.06 8.57
C PHE A 206 2.24 -9.73 8.90
N HIS A 207 0.90 -9.69 8.93
CA HIS A 207 0.12 -8.53 9.37
C HIS A 207 -0.07 -8.55 10.89
N PRO A 208 0.63 -7.67 11.65
CA PRO A 208 0.57 -7.66 13.09
C PRO A 208 -0.62 -6.86 13.62
N ARG A 209 -0.85 -6.94 14.92
CA ARG A 209 -1.79 -6.07 15.63
C ARG A 209 -1.33 -4.61 15.61
N GLY A 210 -2.28 -3.70 15.68
CA GLY A 210 -2.06 -2.27 15.81
C GLY A 210 -0.97 -1.89 16.81
N ARG A 211 -0.09 -0.97 16.39
CA ARG A 211 1.03 -0.43 17.16
C ARG A 211 2.11 -1.47 17.46
N THR A 212 2.28 -2.42 16.54
CA THR A 212 3.35 -3.42 16.57
C THR A 212 3.94 -3.61 15.18
N THR A 213 5.05 -4.32 15.11
CA THR A 213 5.71 -4.73 13.87
C THR A 213 5.89 -6.25 13.83
N SER A 214 5.80 -6.84 12.65
CA SER A 214 6.03 -8.28 12.43
C SER A 214 7.44 -8.71 12.87
N ALA A 215 8.43 -7.82 12.78
CA ALA A 215 9.81 -8.09 13.17
C ALA A 215 9.94 -8.52 14.64
N ARG A 216 9.04 -8.05 15.49
CA ARG A 216 9.02 -8.41 16.93
C ARG A 216 8.97 -9.92 17.16
N TRP A 217 8.37 -10.69 16.24
CA TRP A 217 8.16 -12.14 16.44
C TRP A 217 8.74 -13.00 15.32
N PHE A 218 8.93 -12.43 14.13
CA PHE A 218 9.23 -13.20 12.93
C PHE A 218 10.42 -12.67 12.13
N ALA A 219 11.28 -11.81 12.70
CA ALA A 219 12.43 -11.23 11.99
C ALA A 219 13.38 -12.30 11.40
N ASP A 220 13.55 -13.40 12.11
CA ASP A 220 14.46 -14.52 11.79
C ASP A 220 13.81 -15.62 10.94
N ARG A 221 12.56 -15.44 10.51
CA ARG A 221 11.85 -16.48 9.76
C ARG A 221 12.22 -16.45 8.27
N GLU A 222 12.62 -17.61 7.76
CA GLU A 222 12.98 -17.80 6.34
C GLU A 222 11.81 -17.54 5.39
N TRP A 223 10.56 -17.72 5.85
CA TRP A 223 9.39 -17.45 5.04
C TRP A 223 9.03 -15.96 4.95
N MET A 224 9.64 -15.09 5.78
CA MET A 224 9.38 -13.65 5.83
C MET A 224 10.25 -12.91 4.81
N ASP A 225 9.66 -12.44 3.71
CA ASP A 225 10.38 -11.67 2.69
C ASP A 225 10.47 -10.18 3.05
N PHE A 226 9.41 -9.62 3.64
CA PHE A 226 9.36 -8.22 4.06
C PHE A 226 8.57 -8.06 5.35
N HIS A 227 8.88 -7.01 6.10
CA HIS A 227 8.17 -6.67 7.32
C HIS A 227 6.99 -5.77 7.08
N MET A 228 5.96 -5.98 7.90
CA MET A 228 4.80 -5.10 7.99
C MET A 228 4.63 -4.65 9.42
N PHE A 229 4.31 -3.38 9.60
CA PHE A 229 3.79 -2.88 10.87
C PHE A 229 2.37 -2.35 10.67
N GLN A 230 1.63 -2.22 11.75
CA GLN A 230 0.35 -1.55 11.79
C GLN A 230 0.48 -0.37 12.75
N SER A 231 0.54 0.86 12.21
CA SER A 231 0.57 2.05 13.06
C SER A 231 -0.77 2.33 13.71
N GLY A 232 -1.85 1.93 13.07
CA GLY A 232 -3.21 1.92 13.60
C GLY A 232 -3.88 3.28 13.65
N HIS A 233 -4.98 3.37 14.44
CA HIS A 233 -5.94 4.48 14.36
C HIS A 233 -5.92 5.42 15.57
N ARG A 234 -4.91 5.32 16.42
CA ARG A 234 -4.85 6.11 17.66
C ARG A 234 -4.28 7.50 17.43
N ARG A 235 -4.71 8.43 18.26
CA ARG A 235 -4.27 9.84 18.26
C ARG A 235 -3.28 10.12 19.38
N TYR A 236 -2.56 11.23 19.29
CA TYR A 236 -1.71 11.73 20.37
C TYR A 236 -2.50 11.87 21.68
N GLY A 237 -1.85 11.45 22.77
CA GLY A 237 -2.45 11.49 24.12
C GLY A 237 -3.41 10.35 24.42
N GLN A 238 -3.65 9.44 23.49
CA GLN A 238 -4.45 8.25 23.75
C GLN A 238 -3.61 7.19 24.45
N ARG A 239 -4.13 6.63 25.55
CA ARG A 239 -3.44 5.60 26.34
C ARG A 239 -3.16 4.35 25.52
N ASN A 240 -1.97 3.77 25.74
CA ASN A 240 -1.59 2.48 25.17
C ASN A 240 -2.51 1.36 25.67
N GLY A 241 -2.81 0.40 24.81
CA GLY A 241 -3.46 -0.86 25.19
C GLY A 241 -2.44 -1.91 25.63
N ASP A 242 -2.92 -2.98 26.25
CA ASP A 242 -2.07 -4.12 26.61
C ASP A 242 -1.46 -4.76 25.35
N GLY A 243 -0.17 -5.00 25.37
CA GLY A 243 0.58 -5.57 24.24
C GLY A 243 1.02 -4.60 23.17
N ASP A 244 0.64 -3.32 23.27
CA ASP A 244 1.19 -2.29 22.39
C ASP A 244 2.70 -2.18 22.58
N TYR A 245 3.39 -1.76 21.52
CA TYR A 245 4.79 -1.40 21.64
C TYR A 245 4.85 -0.18 22.55
N THR A 246 5.43 -0.35 23.75
CA THR A 246 5.73 0.79 24.61
C THR A 246 6.94 1.50 24.06
N ILE A 247 6.73 2.40 23.13
CA ILE A 247 7.76 3.33 22.75
C ILE A 247 7.76 4.41 23.82
N LYS A 248 8.93 4.63 24.40
CA LYS A 248 9.18 5.73 25.31
C LYS A 248 8.68 7.00 24.64
N ASP A 249 7.76 7.72 25.27
CA ASP A 249 7.25 9.00 24.82
C ASP A 249 6.12 9.01 23.77
N ASN A 250 5.21 8.04 23.81
CA ASN A 250 3.93 8.14 23.09
C ASN A 250 4.04 8.42 21.58
N THR A 251 3.93 7.37 20.82
CA THR A 251 4.10 7.42 19.37
C THR A 251 2.80 7.22 18.60
N GLU A 252 1.67 7.47 19.24
CA GLU A 252 0.36 7.09 18.72
C GLU A 252 0.15 7.45 17.25
N GLU A 253 0.64 8.61 16.83
CA GLU A 253 0.53 9.06 15.44
C GLU A 253 1.87 9.08 14.71
N ASP A 254 3.00 8.84 15.40
CA ASP A 254 4.36 8.90 14.83
C ASP A 254 4.71 7.59 14.09
N ASN A 255 3.97 7.26 13.02
CA ASN A 255 4.17 6.01 12.29
C ASN A 255 5.58 5.87 11.67
N TRP A 256 6.27 6.98 11.42
CA TRP A 256 7.66 7.00 10.96
C TRP A 256 8.63 6.26 11.91
N ARG A 257 8.34 6.20 13.21
CA ARG A 257 9.20 5.52 14.20
C ARG A 257 9.17 3.99 14.06
N TYR A 258 8.08 3.41 13.49
CA TYR A 258 7.97 1.96 13.34
C TYR A 258 8.96 1.40 12.32
N VAL A 259 9.44 2.22 11.38
CA VAL A 259 10.51 1.82 10.44
C VAL A 259 11.79 1.50 11.20
N ASP A 260 12.26 2.43 12.03
CA ASP A 260 13.46 2.25 12.86
C ASP A 260 13.30 1.08 13.84
N LEU A 261 12.14 0.99 14.50
CA LEU A 261 11.83 -0.13 15.42
C LEU A 261 11.83 -1.49 14.73
N THR A 262 11.40 -1.56 13.48
CA THR A 262 11.39 -2.80 12.71
C THR A 262 12.81 -3.27 12.40
N TRP A 263 13.72 -2.35 12.13
CA TRP A 263 15.12 -2.65 11.81
C TRP A 263 16.04 -2.73 13.03
N GLU A 264 15.63 -2.19 14.19
CA GLU A 264 16.46 -2.18 15.39
C GLU A 264 16.83 -3.62 15.84
N GLY A 265 18.12 -3.94 15.76
CA GLY A 265 18.65 -5.25 16.14
C GLY A 265 18.28 -6.40 15.20
N ASN A 266 17.67 -6.13 14.04
CA ASN A 266 17.28 -7.10 13.05
C ASN A 266 18.06 -6.93 11.73
N GLU A 267 18.09 -7.98 10.92
CA GLU A 267 18.50 -7.87 9.52
C GLU A 267 17.53 -6.94 8.78
N VAL A 268 18.07 -6.06 7.94
CA VAL A 268 17.26 -5.14 7.14
C VAL A 268 16.47 -5.95 6.11
N LYS A 269 15.15 -5.81 6.15
CA LYS A 269 14.20 -6.30 5.13
C LYS A 269 13.32 -5.13 4.69
N PRO A 270 12.71 -5.19 3.51
CA PRO A 270 11.73 -4.17 3.12
C PRO A 270 10.64 -4.04 4.18
N VAL A 271 10.15 -2.82 4.41
CA VAL A 271 9.14 -2.55 5.45
C VAL A 271 7.99 -1.70 4.89
N ILE A 272 6.78 -1.95 5.38
CA ILE A 272 5.58 -1.21 5.00
C ILE A 272 4.64 -1.02 6.20
N ASP A 273 3.94 0.13 6.24
CA ASP A 273 2.77 0.32 7.09
C ASP A 273 1.56 -0.32 6.40
N GLY A 274 1.14 -1.48 6.87
CA GLY A 274 0.04 -2.25 6.28
C GLY A 274 -1.34 -1.75 6.71
N GLU A 275 -1.41 -1.04 7.84
CA GLU A 275 -2.67 -0.49 8.34
C GLU A 275 -2.42 0.80 9.15
N PRO A 276 -2.26 1.94 8.48
CA PRO A 276 -2.25 3.27 9.11
C PRO A 276 -3.67 3.71 9.48
N SER A 277 -3.81 4.94 9.96
CA SER A 277 -5.12 5.56 10.18
C SER A 277 -5.92 5.63 8.88
N TYR A 278 -7.17 5.16 8.92
CA TYR A 278 -8.07 5.19 7.77
C TYR A 278 -8.82 6.52 7.67
N GLU A 279 -9.08 6.98 6.45
CA GLU A 279 -9.96 8.12 6.21
C GLU A 279 -11.37 7.83 6.72
N ASP A 280 -12.02 8.84 7.29
CA ASP A 280 -13.39 8.77 7.85
C ASP A 280 -13.56 7.79 9.04
N ILE A 281 -12.49 7.28 9.65
CA ILE A 281 -12.59 6.53 10.91
C ILE A 281 -12.45 7.48 12.10
N PRO A 282 -13.17 7.28 13.23
CA PRO A 282 -13.01 8.11 14.43
C PRO A 282 -11.58 8.06 14.95
N GLN A 283 -11.02 9.22 15.27
CA GLN A 283 -9.70 9.33 15.90
C GLN A 283 -9.69 8.60 17.23
N GLY A 284 -8.88 7.56 17.33
CA GLY A 284 -8.85 6.67 18.49
C GLY A 284 -9.77 5.46 18.39
N LEU A 285 -10.46 5.27 17.26
CA LEU A 285 -11.20 4.09 16.82
C LEU A 285 -12.57 3.86 17.52
N HIS A 286 -12.64 3.96 18.84
CA HIS A 286 -13.81 3.53 19.62
C HIS A 286 -14.69 4.67 20.16
N ASP A 287 -14.26 5.89 20.01
CA ASP A 287 -15.03 7.09 20.38
C ASP A 287 -15.66 7.72 19.13
N PHE A 288 -16.90 7.35 18.85
CA PHE A 288 -17.61 7.82 17.64
C PHE A 288 -17.98 9.32 17.70
N SER A 289 -17.85 9.98 18.86
CA SER A 289 -17.98 11.42 19.00
C SER A 289 -16.69 12.18 18.69
N ALA A 290 -15.55 11.47 18.60
CA ALA A 290 -14.27 12.08 18.25
C ALA A 290 -14.27 12.55 16.78
N PRO A 291 -13.44 13.57 16.45
CA PRO A 291 -13.20 13.92 15.06
C PRO A 291 -12.75 12.70 14.23
N ARG A 292 -13.05 12.71 12.94
CA ARG A 292 -12.60 11.67 12.01
C ARG A 292 -11.25 12.03 11.40
N TRP A 293 -10.48 11.01 11.00
CA TRP A 293 -9.28 11.22 10.20
C TRP A 293 -9.67 11.72 8.82
N MET A 294 -9.02 12.78 8.37
CA MET A 294 -9.30 13.45 7.10
C MET A 294 -8.21 13.11 6.06
N ASP A 295 -8.42 13.53 4.83
CA ASP A 295 -7.48 13.34 3.72
C ASP A 295 -6.05 13.82 4.04
N TYR A 296 -5.89 14.98 4.68
CA TYR A 296 -4.58 15.49 5.08
C TYR A 296 -3.90 14.65 6.19
N ASP A 297 -4.67 13.96 7.02
CA ASP A 297 -4.13 13.07 8.05
C ASP A 297 -3.63 11.76 7.43
N VAL A 298 -4.39 11.17 6.50
CA VAL A 298 -3.95 9.95 5.80
C VAL A 298 -2.78 10.24 4.86
N ARG A 299 -2.71 11.44 4.25
CA ARG A 299 -1.52 11.89 3.53
C ARG A 299 -0.31 11.98 4.45
N ARG A 300 -0.44 12.61 5.64
CA ARG A 300 0.64 12.66 6.63
C ARG A 300 1.18 11.26 6.93
N SER A 301 0.30 10.32 7.24
CA SER A 301 0.71 8.94 7.54
C SER A 301 1.46 8.30 6.37
N ALA A 302 0.98 8.51 5.14
CA ALA A 302 1.60 8.00 3.93
C ALA A 302 3.02 8.55 3.71
N TYR A 303 3.16 9.87 3.72
CA TYR A 303 4.46 10.53 3.48
C TYR A 303 5.43 10.27 4.64
N TRP A 304 4.98 10.28 5.88
CA TRP A 304 5.83 9.97 7.02
C TRP A 304 6.41 8.56 6.94
N ALA A 305 5.60 7.54 6.68
CA ALA A 305 6.07 6.17 6.57
C ALA A 305 7.03 5.99 5.38
N VAL A 306 6.65 6.46 4.19
CA VAL A 306 7.45 6.28 2.97
C VAL A 306 8.77 7.04 3.05
N PHE A 307 8.79 8.29 3.52
CA PHE A 307 10.02 9.06 3.63
C PHE A 307 10.94 8.57 4.74
N SER A 308 10.40 7.82 5.70
CA SER A 308 11.20 7.13 6.73
C SER A 308 11.76 5.78 6.29
N GLY A 309 11.40 5.28 5.09
CA GLY A 309 12.01 4.09 4.53
C GLY A 309 11.04 3.02 4.05
N CYS A 310 9.73 3.15 4.25
CA CYS A 310 8.77 2.21 3.69
C CYS A 310 8.86 2.16 2.16
N PHE A 311 8.69 0.96 1.59
CA PHE A 311 8.74 0.77 0.13
C PHE A 311 7.41 1.08 -0.57
N GLY A 312 6.39 1.45 0.19
CA GLY A 312 5.07 1.80 -0.30
C GLY A 312 4.15 2.28 0.82
N HIS A 313 2.87 2.35 0.52
CA HIS A 313 1.82 2.78 1.44
C HIS A 313 0.54 2.01 1.21
N THR A 314 -0.18 1.69 2.29
CA THR A 314 -1.53 1.15 2.22
C THR A 314 -2.51 2.21 2.71
N TYR A 315 -3.40 2.62 1.84
CA TYR A 315 -4.54 3.46 2.19
C TYR A 315 -5.66 2.63 2.78
N GLY A 316 -6.51 3.25 3.57
CA GLY A 316 -7.76 2.67 4.03
C GLY A 316 -8.81 3.74 4.24
N HIS A 317 -10.07 3.34 4.12
CA HIS A 317 -11.22 4.16 4.42
C HIS A 317 -12.23 3.37 5.25
N ASN A 318 -12.83 3.99 6.26
CA ASN A 318 -13.75 3.32 7.19
C ASN A 318 -14.87 2.53 6.49
N SER A 319 -15.47 3.10 5.45
CA SER A 319 -16.55 2.46 4.71
C SER A 319 -16.07 1.46 3.66
N ILE A 320 -14.88 1.68 3.06
CA ILE A 320 -14.34 0.80 2.02
C ILE A 320 -13.83 -0.51 2.63
N MET A 321 -13.08 -0.44 3.74
CA MET A 321 -12.48 -1.63 4.33
C MET A 321 -13.51 -2.73 4.69
N GLN A 322 -14.76 -2.36 4.92
CA GLN A 322 -15.87 -3.23 5.27
C GLN A 322 -17.00 -3.27 4.22
N PHE A 323 -16.82 -2.56 3.10
CA PHE A 323 -17.82 -2.39 2.04
C PHE A 323 -19.20 -2.05 2.59
N MET A 324 -19.25 -0.94 3.35
CA MET A 324 -20.48 -0.45 3.98
C MET A 324 -21.57 -0.20 2.94
N LYS A 325 -22.76 -0.70 3.18
CA LYS A 325 -23.95 -0.55 2.32
C LYS A 325 -25.15 -0.12 3.17
N PRO A 326 -26.14 0.57 2.58
CA PRO A 326 -27.39 0.87 3.26
C PRO A 326 -28.05 -0.41 3.81
N GLY A 327 -28.48 -0.35 5.06
CA GLY A 327 -29.10 -1.50 5.75
C GLY A 327 -28.12 -2.44 6.47
N LEU A 328 -26.81 -2.24 6.31
CA LEU A 328 -25.80 -2.93 7.12
C LEU A 328 -25.49 -2.14 8.38
N LEU A 329 -25.14 -2.83 9.46
CA LEU A 329 -24.55 -2.22 10.64
C LEU A 329 -23.05 -2.06 10.39
N GLY A 330 -22.61 -0.80 10.23
CA GLY A 330 -21.19 -0.48 10.03
C GLY A 330 -20.39 -0.60 11.34
N SER A 331 -19.19 -1.17 11.27
CA SER A 331 -18.22 -1.09 12.35
C SER A 331 -17.63 0.32 12.43
N PHE A 332 -17.14 0.70 13.62
CA PHE A 332 -16.43 1.98 13.87
C PHE A 332 -17.18 3.22 13.37
N GLY A 333 -18.52 3.19 13.47
CA GLY A 333 -19.37 4.32 13.07
C GLY A 333 -19.32 4.62 11.56
N ALA A 334 -19.11 3.64 10.71
CA ALA A 334 -19.22 3.80 9.26
C ALA A 334 -20.70 3.97 8.88
N GLU A 335 -21.01 5.03 8.13
CA GLU A 335 -22.38 5.36 7.70
C GLU A 335 -22.49 5.53 6.19
N LYS A 336 -21.41 6.04 5.57
CA LYS A 336 -21.35 6.33 4.14
C LYS A 336 -21.27 5.03 3.33
N PRO A 337 -22.05 4.84 2.26
CA PRO A 337 -21.86 3.72 1.34
C PRO A 337 -20.45 3.71 0.73
N TRP A 338 -19.85 2.54 0.54
CA TRP A 338 -18.48 2.40 0.06
C TRP A 338 -18.24 3.08 -1.31
N TRP A 339 -19.21 3.07 -2.21
CA TRP A 339 -19.10 3.75 -3.52
C TRP A 339 -19.13 5.27 -3.44
N ASP A 340 -19.69 5.84 -2.37
CA ASP A 340 -19.60 7.27 -2.08
C ASP A 340 -18.29 7.60 -1.37
N ALA A 341 -17.79 6.69 -0.53
CA ALA A 341 -16.50 6.81 0.14
C ALA A 341 -15.30 6.88 -0.84
N MET A 342 -15.40 6.22 -2.00
CA MET A 342 -14.40 6.34 -3.08
C MET A 342 -14.28 7.74 -3.69
N LYS A 343 -15.20 8.65 -3.36
CA LYS A 343 -15.17 10.07 -3.77
C LYS A 343 -14.49 10.96 -2.72
N ASP A 344 -14.16 10.41 -1.56
CA ASP A 344 -13.45 11.17 -0.52
C ASP A 344 -12.02 11.46 -0.99
N PRO A 345 -11.49 12.66 -0.64
CA PRO A 345 -10.29 13.17 -1.31
C PRO A 345 -9.05 12.29 -1.15
N GLY A 346 -8.86 11.68 0.03
CA GLY A 346 -7.69 10.85 0.31
C GLY A 346 -7.53 9.69 -0.67
N PHE A 347 -8.65 9.08 -1.09
CA PHE A 347 -8.65 7.99 -2.06
C PHE A 347 -7.90 8.35 -3.36
N ALA A 348 -8.18 9.51 -3.94
CA ALA A 348 -7.58 9.93 -5.21
C ALA A 348 -6.19 10.55 -5.05
N GLN A 349 -5.78 10.95 -3.84
CA GLN A 349 -4.56 11.72 -3.60
C GLN A 349 -3.31 10.86 -3.42
N MET A 350 -3.46 9.60 -3.01
CA MET A 350 -2.31 8.71 -2.73
C MET A 350 -1.45 8.43 -3.95
N LYS A 351 -2.00 8.51 -5.16
CA LYS A 351 -1.25 8.36 -6.41
C LYS A 351 -0.09 9.36 -6.55
N TYR A 352 -0.23 10.57 -5.98
CA TYR A 352 0.80 11.61 -6.09
C TYR A 352 2.08 11.23 -5.35
N LEU A 353 1.96 10.53 -4.22
CA LEU A 353 3.11 9.96 -3.52
C LEU A 353 3.83 8.89 -4.37
N LYS A 354 3.07 7.96 -4.95
CA LYS A 354 3.64 6.91 -5.82
C LYS A 354 4.37 7.51 -7.02
N TRP A 355 3.75 8.48 -7.69
CA TRP A 355 4.37 9.13 -8.83
C TRP A 355 5.63 9.89 -8.45
N LEU A 356 5.60 10.62 -7.32
CA LEU A 356 6.75 11.34 -6.83
C LEU A 356 7.93 10.39 -6.58
N ILE A 357 7.72 9.30 -5.85
CA ILE A 357 8.79 8.35 -5.52
C ILE A 357 9.34 7.67 -6.77
N LEU A 358 8.48 7.30 -7.73
CA LEU A 358 8.90 6.63 -8.96
C LEU A 358 9.53 7.59 -10.00
N ALA A 359 9.45 8.91 -9.79
CA ALA A 359 10.11 9.89 -10.64
C ALA A 359 11.65 9.90 -10.45
N PHE A 360 12.15 9.38 -9.33
CA PHE A 360 13.56 9.40 -8.94
C PHE A 360 14.16 7.98 -8.92
N PRO A 361 15.50 7.86 -8.90
CA PRO A 361 16.17 6.57 -8.71
C PRO A 361 15.69 5.88 -7.41
N PHE A 362 14.89 4.83 -7.57
CA PHE A 362 14.10 4.24 -6.48
C PHE A 362 14.98 3.55 -5.43
N GLU A 363 15.93 2.72 -5.88
CA GLU A 363 16.76 1.91 -4.98
C GLU A 363 17.88 2.71 -4.29
N GLU A 364 18.19 3.91 -4.78
CA GLU A 364 19.15 4.80 -4.13
C GLU A 364 18.54 5.56 -2.93
N ARG A 365 17.22 5.53 -2.80
CA ARG A 365 16.51 6.29 -1.78
C ARG A 365 16.81 5.79 -0.38
N ILE A 366 17.19 6.70 0.50
CA ILE A 366 17.37 6.46 1.94
C ILE A 366 16.62 7.50 2.76
N ALA A 367 16.11 7.10 3.92
CA ALA A 367 15.68 8.05 4.94
C ALA A 367 16.89 8.78 5.50
N ASP A 368 16.90 10.12 5.49
CA ASP A 368 18.02 10.90 6.01
C ASP A 368 17.54 12.20 6.66
N GLN A 369 17.34 12.15 7.97
CA GLN A 369 16.87 13.32 8.72
C GLN A 369 17.96 14.38 8.90
N SER A 370 19.21 14.09 8.57
CA SER A 370 20.29 15.09 8.58
C SER A 370 20.16 16.16 7.48
N VAL A 371 19.23 15.95 6.53
CA VAL A 371 18.79 16.96 5.55
C VAL A 371 18.12 18.16 6.26
N ILE A 372 17.45 17.93 7.39
CA ILE A 372 16.82 18.99 8.19
C ILE A 372 17.93 19.65 9.05
N ALA A 373 18.31 20.89 8.71
CA ALA A 373 19.30 21.62 9.47
C ALA A 373 18.70 22.20 10.76
N GLY A 374 19.48 22.15 11.84
CA GLY A 374 19.03 22.61 13.14
C GLY A 374 18.08 21.64 13.87
N GLN A 375 17.18 22.19 14.68
CA GLN A 375 16.22 21.40 15.43
C GLN A 375 15.03 21.04 14.55
N ASN A 376 14.80 19.73 14.34
CA ASN A 376 13.58 19.27 13.70
C ASN A 376 12.39 19.36 14.68
N GLY A 377 11.20 19.62 14.18
CA GLY A 377 9.99 19.69 15.00
C GLY A 377 9.56 18.31 15.53
N GLU A 378 8.56 18.33 16.42
CA GLU A 378 7.92 17.14 16.99
C GLU A 378 6.46 17.07 16.54
N ARG A 379 5.88 15.88 16.57
CA ARG A 379 4.48 15.63 16.22
C ARG A 379 4.14 16.25 14.84
N TYR A 380 3.10 17.07 14.76
CA TYR A 380 2.65 17.69 13.50
C TYR A 380 3.66 18.70 12.91
N ASP A 381 4.63 19.18 13.70
CA ASP A 381 5.68 20.08 13.22
C ASP A 381 6.92 19.33 12.72
N ARG A 382 6.94 17.99 12.85
CA ARG A 382 8.05 17.19 12.40
C ARG A 382 8.11 17.13 10.88
N ASN A 383 9.26 17.47 10.33
CA ASN A 383 9.58 17.27 8.93
C ASN A 383 10.22 15.89 8.74
N ILE A 384 9.89 15.21 7.68
CA ILE A 384 10.48 13.91 7.33
C ILE A 384 11.17 14.05 5.98
N ALA A 385 12.43 13.60 5.93
CA ALA A 385 13.28 13.71 4.76
C ALA A 385 13.73 12.33 4.24
N THR A 386 13.75 12.20 2.91
CA THR A 386 14.36 11.09 2.19
C THR A 386 15.18 11.63 1.03
N ARG A 387 16.25 10.94 0.61
CA ARG A 387 17.08 11.37 -0.51
C ARG A 387 17.72 10.21 -1.26
N GLY A 388 18.14 10.47 -2.48
CA GLY A 388 19.17 9.73 -3.21
C GLY A 388 20.50 10.48 -3.22
N ASN A 389 21.32 10.20 -4.21
CA ASN A 389 22.62 10.84 -4.38
C ASN A 389 22.51 12.29 -4.88
N ASP A 390 21.53 12.58 -5.73
CA ASP A 390 21.38 13.83 -6.47
C ASP A 390 19.99 14.47 -6.34
N TYR A 391 19.15 13.96 -5.44
CA TYR A 391 17.86 14.54 -5.09
C TYR A 391 17.56 14.38 -3.61
N LEU A 392 16.74 15.28 -3.06
CA LEU A 392 16.13 15.15 -1.74
C LEU A 392 14.64 15.55 -1.79
N LEU A 393 13.85 14.90 -0.95
CA LEU A 393 12.42 15.13 -0.77
C LEU A 393 12.15 15.33 0.71
N VAL A 394 11.44 16.41 1.06
CA VAL A 394 11.08 16.70 2.45
C VAL A 394 9.60 16.98 2.56
N TYR A 395 8.91 16.19 3.36
CA TYR A 395 7.51 16.41 3.68
C TYR A 395 7.37 17.31 4.90
N ASN A 396 6.64 18.40 4.73
CA ASN A 396 6.32 19.39 5.75
C ASN A 396 4.81 19.43 5.93
N TYR A 397 4.32 18.90 7.04
CA TYR A 397 2.88 18.77 7.31
C TYR A 397 2.25 20.07 7.80
N SER A 398 2.92 20.76 8.73
CA SER A 398 2.34 21.95 9.38
C SER A 398 2.50 23.24 8.57
N GLY A 399 3.30 23.23 7.51
CA GLY A 399 3.61 24.43 6.71
C GLY A 399 4.60 25.40 7.37
N LYS A 400 5.13 25.10 8.56
CA LYS A 400 6.11 25.97 9.25
C LYS A 400 7.43 26.07 8.49
N PRO A 401 8.15 27.21 8.62
CA PRO A 401 9.47 27.34 8.05
C PRO A 401 10.44 26.25 8.54
N MET A 402 11.32 25.81 7.66
CA MET A 402 12.36 24.84 7.96
C MET A 402 13.66 25.17 7.24
N GLN A 403 14.78 24.71 7.77
CA GLN A 403 16.08 24.82 7.12
C GLN A 403 16.51 23.49 6.54
N LEU A 404 16.88 23.48 5.26
CA LEU A 404 17.35 22.29 4.54
C LEU A 404 18.83 22.42 4.20
N ASP A 405 19.59 21.37 4.50
CA ASP A 405 20.99 21.26 4.10
C ASP A 405 21.09 20.69 2.68
N LEU A 406 21.16 21.57 1.69
CA LEU A 406 21.27 21.20 0.29
C LEU A 406 22.66 20.62 -0.09
N THR A 407 23.62 20.59 0.84
CA THR A 407 24.94 19.95 0.62
C THR A 407 24.85 18.41 0.70
N LYS A 408 23.73 17.87 1.15
CA LYS A 408 23.50 16.42 1.30
C LYS A 408 23.33 15.68 -0.03
N ILE A 409 23.20 16.41 -1.12
CA ILE A 409 23.09 15.85 -2.47
C ILE A 409 24.12 16.48 -3.39
N SER A 410 24.45 15.83 -4.52
CA SER A 410 25.47 16.26 -5.48
C SER A 410 25.16 17.60 -6.14
N GLY A 411 26.17 18.19 -6.80
CA GLY A 411 26.08 19.43 -7.57
C GLY A 411 26.32 20.69 -6.74
N GLN A 412 26.80 21.76 -7.41
CA GLN A 412 27.04 23.09 -6.80
C GLN A 412 25.75 23.92 -6.75
N LYS A 413 24.80 23.62 -7.61
CA LYS A 413 23.49 24.25 -7.74
C LYS A 413 22.40 23.22 -7.66
N LYS A 414 21.26 23.59 -7.08
CA LYS A 414 20.05 22.78 -6.95
C LYS A 414 18.87 23.51 -7.54
N ASN A 415 18.14 22.83 -8.40
CA ASN A 415 16.79 23.24 -8.75
C ASN A 415 15.84 22.80 -7.64
N VAL A 416 14.98 23.71 -7.19
CA VAL A 416 14.05 23.46 -6.08
C VAL A 416 12.61 23.71 -6.52
N TRP A 417 11.75 22.77 -6.13
CA TRP A 417 10.30 22.85 -6.31
C TRP A 417 9.58 22.62 -4.99
N VAL A 418 8.34 23.07 -4.94
CA VAL A 418 7.38 22.64 -3.92
C VAL A 418 6.19 21.98 -4.61
N MET A 419 5.79 20.79 -4.11
CA MET A 419 4.63 20.05 -4.57
C MET A 419 3.50 20.18 -3.55
N ASN A 420 2.29 20.41 -4.06
CA ASN A 420 1.06 20.24 -3.28
C ASN A 420 0.64 18.75 -3.33
N PRO A 421 0.70 18.00 -2.22
CA PRO A 421 0.39 16.57 -2.25
C PRO A 421 -1.10 16.25 -2.42
N SER A 422 -1.99 17.25 -2.31
CA SER A 422 -3.43 17.04 -2.51
C SER A 422 -3.84 17.01 -4.00
N ASP A 423 -3.05 17.60 -4.89
CA ASP A 423 -3.37 17.68 -6.33
C ASP A 423 -2.17 17.37 -7.24
N GLY A 424 -0.98 17.13 -6.65
CA GLY A 424 0.24 16.85 -7.38
C GLY A 424 0.86 18.04 -8.11
N SER A 425 0.31 19.25 -7.96
CA SER A 425 0.83 20.44 -8.62
C SER A 425 2.22 20.80 -8.13
N LEU A 426 3.09 21.22 -9.06
CA LEU A 426 4.48 21.61 -8.81
C LEU A 426 4.68 23.10 -9.07
N LYS A 427 5.32 23.79 -8.11
CA LYS A 427 5.75 25.17 -8.27
C LYS A 427 7.27 25.22 -8.20
N TYR A 428 7.93 25.71 -9.25
CA TYR A 428 9.37 25.95 -9.25
C TYR A 428 9.68 27.15 -8.38
N LEU A 429 10.62 27.00 -7.44
CA LEU A 429 11.06 28.04 -6.51
C LEU A 429 12.32 28.75 -6.99
N GLY A 430 13.13 28.10 -7.83
CA GLY A 430 14.36 28.66 -8.38
C GLY A 430 15.57 27.74 -8.24
N GLU A 431 16.73 28.26 -8.67
CA GLU A 431 18.03 27.64 -8.50
C GLU A 431 18.69 28.18 -7.22
N TYR A 432 19.21 27.28 -6.39
CA TYR A 432 19.85 27.59 -5.11
C TYR A 432 21.28 27.06 -5.06
N ASP A 433 22.15 27.75 -4.29
CA ASP A 433 23.48 27.26 -3.97
C ASP A 433 23.42 26.03 -3.06
N SER A 434 24.43 25.17 -3.15
CA SER A 434 24.63 24.00 -2.27
C SER A 434 25.04 24.47 -0.86
N LYS A 435 24.06 24.88 -0.05
CA LYS A 435 24.23 25.34 1.34
C LYS A 435 22.97 25.12 2.15
N VAL A 436 23.04 25.32 3.45
CA VAL A 436 21.84 25.40 4.31
C VAL A 436 20.99 26.59 3.86
N THR A 437 19.72 26.31 3.57
CA THR A 437 18.76 27.28 3.05
C THR A 437 17.42 27.15 3.78
N GLU A 438 16.83 28.30 4.15
CA GLU A 438 15.49 28.32 4.74
C GLU A 438 14.42 28.28 3.66
N PHE A 439 13.42 27.45 3.87
CA PHE A 439 12.21 27.34 3.07
C PHE A 439 10.98 27.52 3.95
N ALA A 440 10.02 28.26 3.46
CA ALA A 440 8.74 28.46 4.09
C ALA A 440 7.63 28.16 3.11
N ASN A 441 6.52 27.64 3.62
CA ASN A 441 5.29 27.55 2.85
C ASN A 441 4.68 28.96 2.74
N ASP A 442 4.14 29.29 1.58
CA ASP A 442 3.43 30.56 1.33
C ASP A 442 1.97 30.55 1.84
N GLY A 443 1.55 29.50 2.54
CA GLY A 443 0.21 29.32 3.13
C GLY A 443 0.14 29.52 4.64
N ALA A 444 -1.06 29.39 5.18
CA ALA A 444 -1.27 29.36 6.61
C ALA A 444 -0.71 28.07 7.24
N TYR A 445 -0.27 28.17 8.49
CA TYR A 445 0.17 26.99 9.28
C TYR A 445 -1.03 26.20 9.80
N LEU A 446 -1.73 25.55 8.88
CA LEU A 446 -2.97 24.82 9.16
C LEU A 446 -2.84 23.35 8.72
N ARG A 447 -3.60 22.46 9.33
CA ARG A 447 -3.80 21.11 8.84
C ARG A 447 -4.32 21.16 7.40
N GLY A 448 -3.77 20.33 6.51
CA GLY A 448 -4.08 20.35 5.09
C GLY A 448 -3.27 21.36 4.27
N SER A 449 -2.36 22.11 4.90
CA SER A 449 -1.38 22.97 4.20
C SER A 449 -0.06 22.25 3.94
N ASP A 450 -0.07 20.94 3.97
CA ASP A 450 1.09 20.09 3.76
C ASP A 450 1.73 20.29 2.38
N ARG A 451 3.06 20.19 2.34
CA ARG A 451 3.88 20.37 1.12
C ARG A 451 5.02 19.39 1.09
N VAL A 452 5.47 19.09 -0.12
CA VAL A 452 6.73 18.38 -0.35
C VAL A 452 7.70 19.33 -1.01
N PHE A 453 8.83 19.59 -0.35
CA PHE A 453 9.95 20.30 -0.94
C PHE A 453 10.85 19.28 -1.65
N ILE A 454 11.23 19.62 -2.87
CA ILE A 454 11.99 18.77 -3.78
C ILE A 454 13.21 19.57 -4.22
N ALA A 455 14.42 19.08 -3.91
CA ALA A 455 15.63 19.67 -4.46
C ALA A 455 16.39 18.62 -5.27
N VAL A 456 16.89 19.02 -6.42
CA VAL A 456 17.58 18.16 -7.38
C VAL A 456 18.85 18.85 -7.84
N ASP A 457 19.95 18.10 -7.99
CA ASP A 457 21.16 18.58 -8.67
C ASP A 457 20.77 19.25 -9.99
N ALA A 458 21.15 20.51 -10.19
CA ALA A 458 20.76 21.30 -11.36
C ALA A 458 21.20 20.68 -12.71
N GLN A 459 22.13 19.72 -12.68
CA GLN A 459 22.54 18.97 -13.87
C GLN A 459 21.65 17.75 -14.18
N LYS A 460 20.65 17.48 -13.31
CA LYS A 460 19.71 16.35 -13.44
C LYS A 460 18.32 16.82 -13.80
N ASN A 461 17.61 16.01 -14.54
CA ASN A 461 16.29 16.34 -15.05
C ASN A 461 15.28 15.21 -14.79
N TYR A 462 14.84 15.06 -13.53
CA TYR A 462 13.87 14.03 -13.15
C TYR A 462 12.43 14.49 -13.36
N LEU A 463 12.13 15.76 -13.07
CA LEU A 463 10.76 16.26 -13.02
C LEU A 463 10.17 16.65 -14.37
N GLU A 464 10.96 16.91 -15.43
CA GLU A 464 10.41 17.12 -16.77
C GLU A 464 9.66 15.89 -17.29
N LYS A 465 10.14 14.68 -16.96
CA LYS A 465 9.41 13.43 -17.26
C LYS A 465 8.17 13.27 -16.40
N THR A 466 8.19 13.79 -15.19
CA THR A 466 7.11 13.68 -14.20
C THR A 466 6.01 14.71 -14.45
N ALA A 467 6.35 15.92 -14.88
CA ALA A 467 5.35 16.94 -15.25
C ALA A 467 4.39 16.44 -16.34
N THR A 468 4.87 15.58 -17.23
CA THR A 468 4.03 14.93 -18.27
C THR A 468 3.11 13.84 -17.70
N VAL A 469 3.44 13.29 -16.51
CA VAL A 469 2.66 12.23 -15.85
C VAL A 469 1.68 12.81 -14.82
N LEU A 470 2.02 13.96 -14.21
CA LEU A 470 1.21 14.61 -13.17
C LEU A 470 0.07 15.48 -13.73
N THR A 471 0.16 15.91 -14.98
CA THR A 471 -0.98 16.53 -15.67
C THR A 471 -1.82 15.44 -16.33
N PRO A 472 -3.05 15.18 -15.90
CA PRO A 472 -3.96 14.34 -16.65
C PRO A 472 -4.08 14.96 -18.06
N LYS A 473 -3.85 14.19 -19.11
CA LYS A 473 -4.32 14.57 -20.42
C LYS A 473 -5.84 14.61 -20.33
N GLU A 474 -6.41 15.81 -20.56
CA GLU A 474 -7.84 16.02 -20.72
C GLU A 474 -8.44 15.05 -21.74
#